data_2db528ea4192bed9becd27b2d5d0d622
#
_entry.id   2db528ea4192bed9becd27b2d5d0d622
#
_cell.length_a   1.000
_cell.length_b   1.000
_cell.length_c   1.000
_cell.angle_alpha   90.00
_cell.angle_beta   90.00
_cell.angle_gamma   90.00
#
_symmetry.space_group_name_H-M   'P 1'
#
loop_
_entity.id
_entity.type
_entity.pdbx_description
1 polymer ?
#
loop_
_entity_poly.entity_id
_entity_poly.type
_entity_poly.pdbx_seq_one_letter_code
_entity_poly.pdbx_strand_id
1 'polypeptide(L)'
;ALARLREDGFVAYPTETVWGLGACADRPEAIDRLMAWKGRASETPLAVLTPSADSVADLGCRLEGRALVLAEHFWPGPLMLVLSCDRSWAKGVAGAGNALGVRCSPHPIAMALAEGLHAAGFGPLTSTSFNRSGDPPATCEREARSLLLRAGGLKADSPQGTELGEPLFVSAKNADAGAELPSTVVDCTGERLKILR
;
A
#
# COMPACT_ATOMS: atom_id res chain seq x y z
N ALA A 1 11.29 4.72 -9.14
CA ALA A 1 10.40 3.93 -8.28
C ALA A 1 9.94 2.65 -8.98
N LEU A 2 9.32 2.73 -10.17
CA LEU A 2 8.81 1.56 -10.89
C LEU A 2 9.88 0.50 -11.19
N ALA A 3 11.10 0.90 -11.57
CA ALA A 3 12.21 -0.05 -11.75
C ALA A 3 12.48 -0.82 -10.44
N ARG A 4 12.53 -0.11 -9.30
CA ARG A 4 12.74 -0.73 -7.97
C ARG A 4 11.67 -1.77 -7.63
N LEU A 5 10.39 -1.47 -7.94
CA LEU A 5 9.28 -2.39 -7.70
C LEU A 5 9.31 -3.63 -8.60
N ARG A 6 9.91 -3.52 -9.79
CA ARG A 6 10.11 -4.63 -10.74
C ARG A 6 11.27 -5.54 -10.37
N GLU A 7 12.23 -5.05 -9.57
CA GLU A 7 13.47 -5.73 -9.15
C GLU A 7 13.37 -6.26 -7.72
N ASP A 8 12.18 -6.68 -7.27
CA ASP A 8 11.90 -7.22 -5.93
C ASP A 8 12.24 -6.26 -4.78
N GLY A 9 12.24 -4.95 -5.07
CA GLY A 9 12.36 -3.91 -4.08
C GLY A 9 11.01 -3.39 -3.61
N PHE A 10 11.04 -2.46 -2.66
CA PHE A 10 9.86 -1.79 -2.13
C PHE A 10 10.12 -0.30 -1.97
N VAL A 11 9.06 0.48 -1.81
CA VAL A 11 9.08 1.94 -1.82
C VAL A 11 8.38 2.51 -0.60
N ALA A 12 8.89 3.64 -0.08
CA ALA A 12 8.19 4.52 0.86
C ALA A 12 7.67 5.73 0.08
N TYR A 13 6.38 6.05 0.22
CA TYR A 13 5.71 7.06 -0.59
C TYR A 13 4.60 7.78 0.19
N PRO A 14 4.30 9.06 -0.13
CA PRO A 14 3.22 9.79 0.50
C PRO A 14 1.86 9.35 -0.03
N THR A 15 0.85 9.43 0.84
CA THR A 15 -0.57 9.31 0.49
C THR A 15 -1.35 10.46 1.10
N GLU A 16 -2.63 10.58 0.80
CA GLU A 16 -3.51 11.61 1.40
C GLU A 16 -3.82 11.35 2.88
N THR A 17 -3.38 10.23 3.44
CA THR A 17 -3.56 9.88 4.86
C THR A 17 -2.24 9.93 5.62
N VAL A 18 -1.48 8.86 5.59
CA VAL A 18 -0.15 8.74 6.19
C VAL A 18 0.82 8.23 5.14
N TRP A 19 2.12 8.36 5.36
CA TRP A 19 3.11 7.77 4.48
C TRP A 19 2.92 6.26 4.37
N GLY A 20 3.00 5.77 3.13
CA GLY A 20 2.83 4.37 2.78
C GLY A 20 4.16 3.67 2.56
N LEU A 21 4.14 2.36 2.74
CA LEU A 21 5.19 1.42 2.36
C LEU A 21 4.58 0.36 1.47
N GLY A 22 5.17 0.11 0.31
CA GLY A 22 4.59 -0.81 -0.67
C GLY A 22 5.61 -1.52 -1.54
N ALA A 23 5.25 -2.72 -1.95
CA ALA A 23 5.94 -3.60 -2.89
C ALA A 23 4.95 -4.07 -3.95
N CYS A 24 5.42 -4.64 -5.05
CA CYS A 24 4.55 -5.30 -6.01
C CYS A 24 3.97 -6.59 -5.41
N ALA A 25 2.64 -6.72 -5.40
CA ALA A 25 1.94 -7.84 -4.75
C ALA A 25 2.22 -9.21 -5.39
N ASP A 26 2.66 -9.23 -6.66
CA ASP A 26 3.03 -10.44 -7.39
C ASP A 26 4.50 -10.84 -7.18
N ARG A 27 5.22 -10.18 -6.27
CA ARG A 27 6.63 -10.42 -5.97
C ARG A 27 6.80 -10.89 -4.51
N PRO A 28 6.76 -12.21 -4.24
CA PRO A 28 6.85 -12.74 -2.88
C PRO A 28 8.12 -12.28 -2.14
N GLU A 29 9.26 -12.24 -2.83
CA GLU A 29 10.54 -11.80 -2.27
C GLU A 29 10.50 -10.32 -1.83
N ALA A 30 9.81 -9.47 -2.60
CA ALA A 30 9.62 -8.07 -2.24
C ALA A 30 8.70 -7.91 -1.01
N ILE A 31 7.65 -8.73 -0.92
CA ILE A 31 6.76 -8.79 0.24
C ILE A 31 7.53 -9.22 1.49
N ASP A 32 8.34 -10.28 1.39
CA ASP A 32 9.14 -10.78 2.51
C ASP A 32 10.14 -9.73 3.01
N ARG A 33 10.82 -9.01 2.10
CA ARG A 33 11.73 -7.89 2.44
C ARG A 33 10.99 -6.74 3.12
N LEU A 34 9.84 -6.35 2.59
CA LEU A 34 8.99 -5.30 3.20
C LEU A 34 8.56 -5.70 4.61
N MET A 35 8.10 -6.94 4.80
CA MET A 35 7.66 -7.46 6.10
C MET A 35 8.82 -7.54 7.09
N ALA A 36 9.99 -8.01 6.65
CA ALA A 36 11.21 -8.05 7.46
C ALA A 36 11.64 -6.64 7.88
N TRP A 37 11.65 -5.68 6.93
CA TRP A 37 11.95 -4.29 7.24
C TRP A 37 10.98 -3.72 8.27
N LYS A 38 9.70 -4.02 8.14
CA LYS A 38 8.66 -3.55 9.06
C LYS A 38 8.74 -4.21 10.45
N GLY A 39 9.42 -5.35 10.58
CA GLY A 39 9.41 -6.16 11.81
C GLY A 39 8.04 -6.72 12.13
N ARG A 40 7.25 -7.05 11.09
CA ARG A 40 5.85 -7.48 11.22
C ARG A 40 5.73 -8.98 10.95
N ALA A 41 5.03 -9.69 11.82
CA ALA A 41 4.61 -11.06 11.54
C ALA A 41 3.63 -11.09 10.36
N SER A 42 3.69 -12.13 9.54
CA SER A 42 2.92 -12.27 8.28
C SER A 42 1.40 -12.44 8.47
N GLU A 43 0.90 -12.36 9.70
CA GLU A 43 -0.51 -12.66 10.03
C GLU A 43 -1.49 -11.53 9.68
N THR A 44 -1.02 -10.29 9.55
CA THR A 44 -1.90 -9.18 9.16
C THR A 44 -1.73 -8.89 7.68
N PRO A 45 -2.77 -9.10 6.85
CA PRO A 45 -2.68 -8.91 5.41
C PRO A 45 -2.28 -7.48 5.02
N LEU A 46 -1.54 -7.35 3.91
CA LEU A 46 -1.26 -6.08 3.27
C LEU A 46 -2.44 -5.71 2.37
N ALA A 47 -2.90 -4.47 2.48
CA ALA A 47 -3.81 -3.92 1.48
C ALA A 47 -3.08 -3.65 0.16
N VAL A 48 -3.84 -3.37 -0.91
CA VAL A 48 -3.31 -2.95 -2.20
C VAL A 48 -3.93 -1.63 -2.66
N LEU A 49 -3.20 -0.90 -3.49
CA LEU A 49 -3.72 0.24 -4.22
C LEU A 49 -4.17 -0.19 -5.61
N THR A 50 -5.34 0.31 -6.01
CA THR A 50 -5.88 0.22 -7.37
C THR A 50 -5.91 1.61 -8.02
N PRO A 51 -5.67 1.73 -9.33
CA PRO A 51 -5.80 3.01 -10.03
C PRO A 51 -7.22 3.57 -10.03
N SER A 52 -8.21 2.71 -10.13
CA SER A 52 -9.63 3.09 -10.19
C SER A 52 -10.53 1.97 -9.65
N ALA A 53 -11.82 2.25 -9.50
CA ALA A 53 -12.82 1.23 -9.19
C ALA A 53 -12.93 0.17 -10.30
N ASP A 54 -12.83 0.57 -11.57
CA ASP A 54 -12.90 -0.34 -12.72
C ASP A 54 -11.77 -1.37 -12.72
N SER A 55 -10.58 -0.98 -12.24
CA SER A 55 -9.42 -1.88 -12.16
C SER A 55 -9.50 -2.93 -11.05
N VAL A 56 -10.54 -2.91 -10.20
CA VAL A 56 -10.72 -3.90 -9.13
C VAL A 56 -10.97 -5.30 -9.71
N ALA A 57 -11.64 -5.39 -10.86
CA ALA A 57 -11.87 -6.65 -11.54
C ALA A 57 -10.56 -7.35 -11.95
N ASP A 58 -9.53 -6.59 -12.33
CA ASP A 58 -8.21 -7.13 -12.70
C ASP A 58 -7.47 -7.74 -11.51
N LEU A 59 -7.87 -7.35 -10.30
CA LEU A 59 -7.40 -7.96 -9.05
C LEU A 59 -8.07 -9.31 -8.76
N GLY A 60 -9.06 -9.71 -9.57
CA GLY A 60 -9.90 -10.87 -9.31
C GLY A 60 -10.85 -10.67 -8.12
N CYS A 61 -11.14 -9.43 -7.75
CA CYS A 61 -12.01 -9.09 -6.63
C CYS A 61 -13.39 -8.63 -7.14
N ARG A 62 -14.42 -8.83 -6.31
CA ARG A 62 -15.78 -8.43 -6.62
C ARG A 62 -16.09 -7.10 -5.96
N LEU A 63 -16.31 -6.07 -6.80
CA LEU A 63 -16.77 -4.75 -6.38
C LEU A 63 -18.22 -4.57 -6.84
N GLU A 64 -19.17 -4.93 -6.00
CA GLU A 64 -20.59 -4.96 -6.33
C GLU A 64 -21.47 -4.54 -5.14
N GLY A 65 -22.73 -4.26 -5.39
CA GLY A 65 -23.71 -3.93 -4.37
C GLY A 65 -23.27 -2.75 -3.49
N ARG A 66 -23.27 -2.93 -2.18
CA ARG A 66 -22.93 -1.87 -1.23
C ARG A 66 -21.45 -1.45 -1.29
N ALA A 67 -20.56 -2.37 -1.63
CA ALA A 67 -19.13 -2.03 -1.80
C ALA A 67 -18.93 -1.10 -2.99
N LEU A 68 -19.63 -1.32 -4.11
CA LEU A 68 -19.62 -0.42 -5.26
C LEU A 68 -20.12 0.97 -4.90
N VAL A 69 -21.26 1.07 -4.21
CA VAL A 69 -21.80 2.36 -3.75
C VAL A 69 -20.79 3.12 -2.89
N LEU A 70 -20.11 2.43 -1.98
CA LEU A 70 -19.07 3.06 -1.16
C LEU A 70 -17.88 3.53 -2.01
N ALA A 71 -17.43 2.73 -2.98
CA ALA A 71 -16.36 3.11 -3.88
C ALA A 71 -16.74 4.34 -4.72
N GLU A 72 -17.92 4.37 -5.31
CA GLU A 72 -18.41 5.50 -6.12
C GLU A 72 -18.47 6.82 -5.34
N HIS A 73 -18.75 6.77 -4.03
CA HIS A 73 -18.84 7.97 -3.20
C HIS A 73 -17.51 8.42 -2.59
N PHE A 74 -16.61 7.48 -2.30
CA PHE A 74 -15.42 7.75 -1.49
C PHE A 74 -14.08 7.47 -2.17
N TRP A 75 -14.09 6.93 -3.40
CA TRP A 75 -12.88 6.74 -4.18
C TRP A 75 -12.80 7.73 -5.36
N PRO A 76 -11.62 8.27 -5.61
CA PRO A 76 -10.37 8.16 -4.85
C PRO A 76 -10.46 8.85 -3.48
N GLY A 77 -9.98 8.18 -2.40
CA GLY A 77 -10.08 8.73 -1.05
C GLY A 77 -9.63 7.83 0.09
N PRO A 78 -9.83 8.29 1.34
CA PRO A 78 -9.31 7.63 2.54
C PRO A 78 -10.20 6.45 2.98
N LEU A 79 -10.72 5.67 2.05
CA LEU A 79 -11.54 4.48 2.30
C LEU A 79 -10.84 3.23 1.76
N MET A 80 -10.68 2.23 2.63
CA MET A 80 -10.24 0.89 2.27
C MET A 80 -11.43 -0.05 2.35
N LEU A 81 -11.68 -0.80 1.28
CA LEU A 81 -12.69 -1.85 1.23
C LEU A 81 -12.01 -3.22 1.27
N VAL A 82 -12.45 -4.09 2.17
CA VAL A 82 -12.04 -5.48 2.18
C VAL A 82 -13.03 -6.26 1.33
N LEU A 83 -12.54 -6.83 0.22
CA LEU A 83 -13.34 -7.46 -0.82
C LEU A 83 -13.02 -8.94 -0.91
N SER A 84 -13.99 -9.76 -1.29
CA SER A 84 -13.78 -11.16 -1.66
C SER A 84 -13.13 -11.24 -3.03
N CYS A 85 -12.08 -12.06 -3.15
CA CYS A 85 -11.36 -12.26 -4.40
C CYS A 85 -11.32 -13.74 -4.78
N ASP A 86 -11.42 -14.02 -6.07
CA ASP A 86 -11.32 -15.37 -6.63
C ASP A 86 -9.85 -15.75 -6.96
N ARG A 87 -8.97 -14.75 -7.08
CA ARG A 87 -7.53 -14.91 -7.31
C ARG A 87 -6.80 -15.21 -6.00
N SER A 88 -5.88 -16.18 -6.02
CA SER A 88 -4.94 -16.40 -4.93
C SER A 88 -3.81 -15.37 -4.97
N TRP A 89 -3.44 -14.86 -3.81
CA TRP A 89 -2.39 -13.87 -3.62
C TRP A 89 -1.19 -14.45 -2.87
N ALA A 90 -0.04 -13.80 -3.00
CA ALA A 90 1.14 -14.15 -2.22
C ALA A 90 0.84 -14.10 -0.72
N LYS A 91 1.54 -14.91 0.05
CA LYS A 91 1.44 -14.90 1.52
C LYS A 91 1.68 -13.49 2.06
N GLY A 92 0.80 -13.04 2.94
CA GLY A 92 0.88 -11.70 3.53
C GLY A 92 0.12 -10.62 2.77
N VAL A 93 -0.44 -10.90 1.57
CA VAL A 93 -1.23 -9.94 0.79
C VAL A 93 -2.73 -10.12 1.07
N ALA A 94 -3.27 -11.33 0.93
CA ALA A 94 -4.67 -11.58 1.25
C ALA A 94 -4.83 -12.20 2.64
N GLY A 95 -5.98 -11.92 3.25
CA GLY A 95 -6.41 -12.50 4.51
C GLY A 95 -7.13 -13.84 4.36
N ALA A 96 -7.74 -14.30 5.46
CA ALA A 96 -8.56 -15.50 5.48
C ALA A 96 -9.69 -15.40 4.43
N GLY A 97 -9.99 -16.51 3.76
CA GLY A 97 -11.02 -16.57 2.73
C GLY A 97 -10.73 -15.75 1.47
N ASN A 98 -9.46 -15.50 1.15
CA ASN A 98 -9.04 -14.66 0.04
C ASN A 98 -9.60 -13.21 0.09
N ALA A 99 -9.76 -12.67 1.29
CA ALA A 99 -10.19 -11.29 1.47
C ALA A 99 -9.02 -10.32 1.24
N LEU A 100 -9.18 -9.38 0.33
CA LEU A 100 -8.18 -8.38 -0.03
C LEU A 100 -8.64 -6.97 0.35
N GLY A 101 -7.81 -6.24 1.10
CA GLY A 101 -8.01 -4.81 1.33
C GLY A 101 -7.60 -4.01 0.09
N VAL A 102 -8.53 -3.26 -0.49
CA VAL A 102 -8.32 -2.47 -1.70
C VAL A 102 -8.61 -1.00 -1.41
N ARG A 103 -7.79 -0.10 -1.94
CA ARG A 103 -7.96 1.34 -1.82
C ARG A 103 -7.56 2.05 -3.11
N CYS A 104 -8.27 3.12 -3.46
CA CYS A 104 -7.92 4.06 -4.52
C CYS A 104 -7.50 5.38 -3.88
N SER A 105 -6.21 5.74 -3.96
CA SER A 105 -5.67 6.96 -3.33
C SER A 105 -5.73 8.13 -4.31
N PRO A 106 -6.18 9.33 -3.91
CA PRO A 106 -6.13 10.54 -4.74
C PRO A 106 -4.73 11.18 -4.79
N HIS A 107 -3.78 10.70 -3.96
CA HIS A 107 -2.46 11.30 -3.89
C HIS A 107 -1.67 11.05 -5.18
N PRO A 108 -1.14 12.09 -5.88
CA PRO A 108 -0.56 11.94 -7.22
C PRO A 108 0.57 10.91 -7.29
N ILE A 109 1.42 10.81 -6.27
CA ILE A 109 2.52 9.84 -6.24
C ILE A 109 1.99 8.42 -6.07
N ALA A 110 1.06 8.20 -5.13
CA ALA A 110 0.47 6.89 -4.88
C ALA A 110 -0.29 6.39 -6.12
N MET A 111 -1.07 7.27 -6.76
CA MET A 111 -1.79 6.99 -7.99
C MET A 111 -0.83 6.65 -9.13
N ALA A 112 0.19 7.47 -9.38
CA ALA A 112 1.17 7.22 -10.44
C ALA A 112 1.94 5.90 -10.27
N LEU A 113 2.20 5.48 -9.03
CA LEU A 113 2.81 4.18 -8.74
C LEU A 113 1.84 3.03 -9.05
N ALA A 114 0.58 3.14 -8.66
CA ALA A 114 -0.45 2.14 -8.94
C ALA A 114 -0.72 2.02 -10.44
N GLU A 115 -0.93 3.14 -11.13
CA GLU A 115 -1.11 3.20 -12.59
C GLU A 115 0.11 2.65 -13.34
N GLY A 116 1.31 3.00 -12.91
CA GLY A 116 2.53 2.57 -13.57
C GLY A 116 2.79 1.07 -13.46
N LEU A 117 2.44 0.43 -12.35
CA LEU A 117 2.48 -1.03 -12.22
C LEU A 117 1.39 -1.69 -13.06
N HIS A 118 0.15 -1.19 -12.98
CA HIS A 118 -0.98 -1.70 -13.74
C HIS A 118 -0.73 -1.63 -15.25
N ALA A 119 -0.34 -0.48 -15.78
CA ALA A 119 -0.03 -0.29 -17.21
C ALA A 119 1.13 -1.16 -17.71
N ALA A 120 2.03 -1.55 -16.81
CA ALA A 120 3.15 -2.44 -17.13
C ALA A 120 2.81 -3.93 -17.00
N GLY A 121 1.56 -4.29 -16.64
CA GLY A 121 1.11 -5.66 -16.45
C GLY A 121 1.67 -6.35 -15.23
N PHE A 122 2.12 -5.58 -14.23
CA PHE A 122 2.53 -6.10 -12.94
C PHE A 122 1.34 -6.12 -11.96
N GLY A 123 1.48 -6.89 -10.87
CA GLY A 123 0.52 -6.88 -9.78
C GLY A 123 0.41 -5.52 -9.09
N PRO A 124 -0.65 -5.31 -8.30
CA PRO A 124 -0.89 -4.03 -7.66
C PRO A 124 0.19 -3.68 -6.65
N LEU A 125 0.32 -2.38 -6.35
CA LEU A 125 1.16 -1.91 -5.26
C LEU A 125 0.54 -2.28 -3.92
N THR A 126 1.24 -3.03 -3.08
CA THR A 126 0.78 -3.22 -1.69
C THR A 126 0.86 -1.91 -0.93
N SER A 127 0.04 -1.75 0.09
CA SER A 127 -0.05 -0.53 0.88
C SER A 127 -0.19 -0.84 2.37
N THR A 128 0.82 -0.45 3.12
CA THR A 128 0.79 -0.43 4.59
C THR A 128 1.39 0.89 5.08
N SER A 129 1.13 1.26 6.33
CA SER A 129 1.72 2.48 6.90
C SER A 129 3.25 2.40 6.96
N PHE A 130 3.93 3.52 6.69
CA PHE A 130 5.37 3.62 6.79
C PHE A 130 5.79 3.87 8.25
N ASN A 131 6.09 2.79 8.94
CA ASN A 131 6.57 2.72 10.32
C ASN A 131 7.18 1.33 10.59
N ARG A 132 7.94 1.19 11.64
CA ARG A 132 8.20 -0.14 12.24
C ARG A 132 6.93 -0.61 12.95
N SER A 133 6.76 -1.93 13.06
CA SER A 133 5.60 -2.50 13.73
C SER A 133 5.53 -2.04 15.19
N GLY A 134 4.38 -1.50 15.60
CA GLY A 134 4.18 -0.95 16.94
C GLY A 134 4.47 0.55 17.07
N ASP A 135 5.20 1.17 16.12
CA ASP A 135 5.45 2.60 16.11
C ASP A 135 4.31 3.38 15.41
N PRO A 136 4.13 4.67 15.68
CA PRO A 136 3.22 5.51 14.92
C PRO A 136 3.68 5.66 13.46
N PRO A 137 2.75 5.77 12.50
CA PRO A 137 3.09 6.01 11.10
C PRO A 137 3.65 7.42 10.89
N ALA A 138 4.52 7.58 9.89
CA ALA A 138 4.97 8.90 9.46
C ALA A 138 3.80 9.67 8.81
N THR A 139 3.59 10.91 9.24
CA THR A 139 2.54 11.81 8.75
C THR A 139 3.10 12.89 7.82
N CYS A 140 4.42 13.12 7.85
CA CYS A 140 5.10 14.07 6.98
C CYS A 140 6.44 13.54 6.48
N GLU A 141 6.99 14.19 5.46
CA GLU A 141 8.27 13.80 4.85
C GLU A 141 9.43 13.79 5.87
N ARG A 142 9.46 14.75 6.79
CA ARG A 142 10.49 14.83 7.83
C ARG A 142 10.49 13.58 8.72
N GLU A 143 9.33 13.13 9.14
CA GLU A 143 9.18 11.91 9.95
C GLU A 143 9.56 10.66 9.15
N ALA A 144 9.10 10.60 7.90
CA ALA A 144 9.44 9.51 6.98
C ALA A 144 10.96 9.39 6.76
N ARG A 145 11.65 10.51 6.54
CA ARG A 145 13.12 10.55 6.43
C ARG A 145 13.80 10.12 7.74
N SER A 146 13.27 10.55 8.90
CA SER A 146 13.81 10.14 10.19
C SER A 146 13.70 8.63 10.43
N LEU A 147 12.62 8.00 9.98
CA LEU A 147 12.46 6.54 10.06
C LEU A 147 13.51 5.80 9.23
N LEU A 148 13.82 6.28 8.01
CA LEU A 148 14.88 5.70 7.19
C LEU A 148 16.25 5.79 7.85
N LEU A 149 16.58 6.94 8.42
CA LEU A 149 17.87 7.17 9.10
C LEU A 149 18.04 6.23 10.30
N ARG A 150 16.99 6.07 11.11
CA ARG A 150 17.01 5.19 12.30
C ARG A 150 17.11 3.70 11.91
N ALA A 151 16.59 3.34 10.77
CA ALA A 151 16.64 1.97 10.26
C ALA A 151 18.01 1.57 9.69
N GLY A 152 18.98 2.49 9.66
CA GLY A 152 20.30 2.27 9.07
C GLY A 152 20.34 2.43 7.54
N GLY A 153 19.22 2.83 6.93
CA GLY A 153 19.03 2.85 5.49
C GLY A 153 19.49 4.11 4.74
N LEU A 154 19.96 5.13 5.43
CA LEU A 154 20.63 6.28 4.78
C LEU A 154 21.98 6.51 5.46
N LYS A 155 23.06 6.16 4.78
CA LYS A 155 24.32 6.86 4.96
C LYS A 155 24.08 8.28 4.42
N ALA A 156 24.46 9.31 5.18
CA ALA A 156 24.18 10.71 4.88
C ALA A 156 24.57 11.15 3.46
N ASP A 157 25.43 10.40 2.77
CA ASP A 157 25.98 10.68 1.43
C ASP A 157 25.53 9.69 0.36
N SER A 158 24.54 8.79 0.63
CA SER A 158 24.10 7.81 -0.35
C SER A 158 22.78 8.27 -1.00
N PRO A 159 22.76 8.49 -2.33
CA PRO A 159 21.51 8.75 -3.01
C PRO A 159 20.66 7.49 -2.99
N GLN A 160 19.62 7.50 -2.14
CA GLN A 160 18.45 6.62 -2.22
C GLN A 160 18.75 5.11 -2.17
N GLY A 161 18.68 4.54 -0.95
CA GLY A 161 18.51 3.09 -0.68
C GLY A 161 19.03 2.14 -1.77
N THR A 162 20.35 1.85 -1.77
CA THR A 162 20.99 1.06 -2.85
C THR A 162 20.79 -0.44 -2.68
N GLU A 163 20.38 -0.89 -1.49
CA GLU A 163 20.16 -2.31 -1.21
C GLU A 163 18.67 -2.66 -1.29
N LEU A 164 18.34 -3.83 -1.81
CA LEU A 164 16.98 -4.32 -1.93
C LEU A 164 16.28 -4.50 -0.57
N GLY A 165 17.02 -4.53 0.53
CA GLY A 165 16.52 -4.62 1.90
C GLY A 165 15.99 -3.31 2.49
N GLU A 166 16.17 -2.17 1.79
CA GLU A 166 15.73 -0.85 2.22
C GLU A 166 14.71 -0.25 1.25
N PRO A 167 13.70 0.51 1.72
CA PRO A 167 12.74 1.14 0.83
C PRO A 167 13.39 2.26 0.02
N LEU A 168 13.09 2.30 -1.28
CA LEU A 168 13.36 3.49 -2.06
C LEU A 168 12.40 4.61 -1.62
N PHE A 169 12.94 5.73 -1.19
CA PHE A 169 12.15 6.87 -0.79
C PHE A 169 11.65 7.65 -2.01
N VAL A 170 10.34 7.74 -2.15
CA VAL A 170 9.69 8.46 -3.26
C VAL A 170 9.04 9.73 -2.71
N SER A 171 9.54 10.88 -3.12
CA SER A 171 9.02 12.18 -2.71
C SER A 171 8.99 13.13 -3.90
N ALA A 172 8.12 14.13 -3.84
CA ALA A 172 8.13 15.28 -4.72
C ALA A 172 8.04 16.55 -3.86
N LYS A 173 8.47 17.69 -4.42
CA LYS A 173 8.32 18.97 -3.73
C LYS A 173 6.86 19.18 -3.34
N ASN A 174 6.60 19.45 -2.06
CA ASN A 174 5.27 19.65 -1.46
C ASN A 174 4.38 18.40 -1.42
N ALA A 175 4.94 17.21 -1.39
CA ALA A 175 4.21 15.95 -1.24
C ALA A 175 4.10 15.52 0.23
N ASP A 176 3.51 16.34 1.06
CA ASP A 176 3.17 15.93 2.42
C ASP A 176 1.91 15.06 2.43
N ALA A 177 1.85 14.10 3.33
CA ALA A 177 0.62 13.35 3.58
C ALA A 177 -0.47 14.33 4.06
N GLY A 178 -1.67 14.21 3.49
CA GLY A 178 -2.69 15.25 3.64
C GLY A 178 -3.46 15.21 4.95
N ALA A 179 -3.60 14.04 5.59
CA ALA A 179 -4.34 13.87 6.83
C ALA A 179 -3.50 13.06 7.83
N GLU A 180 -3.56 13.42 9.10
CA GLU A 180 -2.86 12.69 10.16
C GLU A 180 -3.57 11.37 10.55
N LEU A 181 -4.74 11.11 9.99
CA LEU A 181 -5.56 9.95 10.31
C LEU A 181 -5.44 8.84 9.25
N PRO A 182 -5.33 7.58 9.67
CA PRO A 182 -5.35 6.46 8.74
C PRO A 182 -6.73 6.28 8.10
N SER A 183 -6.77 5.58 6.95
CA SER A 183 -8.02 5.30 6.21
C SER A 183 -9.04 4.57 7.07
N THR A 184 -10.33 4.85 6.84
CA THR A 184 -11.43 4.00 7.29
C THR A 184 -11.35 2.65 6.59
N VAL A 185 -11.59 1.55 7.31
CA VAL A 185 -11.57 0.19 6.79
C VAL A 185 -12.95 -0.43 6.95
N VAL A 186 -13.54 -0.85 5.83
CA VAL A 186 -14.85 -1.50 5.80
C VAL A 186 -14.73 -2.90 5.21
N ASP A 187 -15.16 -3.90 5.96
CA ASP A 187 -15.29 -5.27 5.48
C ASP A 187 -16.61 -5.44 4.73
N CYS A 188 -16.49 -5.80 3.45
CA CYS A 188 -17.57 -6.01 2.52
C CYS A 188 -17.69 -7.49 2.09
N THR A 189 -17.01 -8.41 2.74
CA THR A 189 -17.02 -9.84 2.37
C THR A 189 -18.29 -10.59 2.80
N GLY A 190 -19.02 -10.04 3.77
CA GLY A 190 -20.25 -10.63 4.29
C GLY A 190 -21.53 -9.92 3.81
N GLU A 191 -22.69 -10.45 4.22
CA GLU A 191 -23.98 -9.84 3.91
C GLU A 191 -24.17 -8.43 4.50
N ARG A 192 -23.45 -8.11 5.57
CA ARG A 192 -23.48 -6.80 6.24
C ARG A 192 -22.11 -6.16 6.20
N LEU A 193 -22.10 -4.86 5.93
CA LEU A 193 -20.89 -4.06 6.08
C LEU A 193 -20.44 -4.02 7.54
N LYS A 194 -19.13 -4.15 7.76
CA LYS A 194 -18.54 -4.07 9.09
C LYS A 194 -17.37 -3.07 9.06
N ILE A 195 -17.49 -2.02 9.85
CA ILE A 195 -16.37 -1.08 10.04
C ILE A 195 -15.35 -1.76 10.95
N LEU A 196 -14.11 -1.88 10.47
CA LEU A 196 -12.99 -2.49 11.20
C LEU A 196 -12.10 -1.43 11.85
N ARG A 197 -12.07 -0.21 11.29
CA ARG A 197 -11.34 0.95 11.80
C ARG A 197 -12.00 2.22 11.29
#